data_ac616db1f0f904ef9274ec737beb935e
#
_entry.id   ac616db1f0f904ef9274ec737beb935e
#
_cell.length_a   1.000
_cell.length_b   1.000
_cell.length_c   1.000
_cell.angle_alpha   90.00
_cell.angle_beta   90.00
_cell.angle_gamma   90.00
#
_symmetry.space_group_name_H-M   'P 1'
#
loop_
_entity.id
_entity.type
_entity.pdbx_description
1 polymer ?
#
loop_
_entity_poly.entity_id
_entity_poly.type
_entity_poly.pdbx_seq_one_letter_code
_entity_poly.pdbx_strand_id
1 'polypeptide(L)'
;MYTSVISRNDINELLSWGWTEEEVKKYDEYLVRFNRVKRRGRSAYKDSEKTKVYTAENKFLCDYTKVGGVNKNFKDYDEALRAMNNILVSKTWSKFSKNRRIELVQKRDMGMRSRTAGLATWGQITLCPTSGFNMYVLLHELAHVAGHMHHDLSFRQTLVKLVSRFMSAKAGDILKKTFRSSGLRMHRKTTTMTAQQWVRTYRRMAAVRTKIAA
;
A
#
# COMPACT_ATOMS: atom_id res chain seq x y z
N MET A 1 -29.17 1.31 -6.72
CA MET A 1 -28.83 -0.01 -7.29
C MET A 1 -27.32 -0.16 -7.31
N TYR A 2 -26.81 -1.22 -6.70
CA TYR A 2 -25.42 -1.58 -6.71
C TYR A 2 -25.12 -2.37 -8.00
N THR A 3 -24.35 -1.81 -8.91
CA THR A 3 -23.92 -2.51 -10.12
C THR A 3 -22.52 -3.07 -9.88
N SER A 4 -22.43 -4.39 -9.75
CA SER A 4 -21.16 -5.10 -9.67
C SER A 4 -20.29 -4.83 -10.88
N VAL A 5 -18.99 -4.70 -10.69
CA VAL A 5 -17.97 -4.52 -11.73
C VAL A 5 -17.33 -5.86 -12.07
N ILE A 6 -17.40 -6.82 -11.15
CA ILE A 6 -16.84 -8.17 -11.34
C ILE A 6 -17.87 -9.03 -12.08
N SER A 7 -17.43 -9.76 -13.08
CA SER A 7 -18.28 -10.72 -13.79
C SER A 7 -18.62 -11.92 -12.88
N ARG A 8 -19.72 -12.62 -13.21
CA ARG A 8 -20.14 -13.82 -12.47
C ARG A 8 -19.08 -14.93 -12.52
N ASN A 9 -18.32 -15.01 -13.63
CA ASN A 9 -17.24 -15.96 -13.78
C ASN A 9 -16.06 -15.62 -12.87
N ASP A 10 -15.67 -14.33 -12.78
CA ASP A 10 -14.59 -13.90 -11.91
C ASP A 10 -14.95 -14.12 -10.42
N ILE A 11 -16.23 -13.94 -10.05
CA ILE A 11 -16.72 -14.24 -8.70
C ILE A 11 -16.55 -15.73 -8.38
N ASN A 12 -16.98 -16.61 -9.29
CA ASN A 12 -16.85 -18.05 -9.11
C ASN A 12 -15.37 -18.48 -9.02
N GLU A 13 -14.51 -17.86 -9.81
CA GLU A 13 -13.07 -18.10 -9.76
C GLU A 13 -12.46 -17.68 -8.43
N LEU A 14 -12.78 -16.49 -7.93
CA LEU A 14 -12.34 -16.02 -6.60
C LEU A 14 -12.81 -16.93 -5.47
N LEU A 15 -14.06 -17.40 -5.54
CA LEU A 15 -14.62 -18.35 -4.57
C LEU A 15 -13.90 -19.71 -4.65
N SER A 16 -13.57 -20.19 -5.86
CA SER A 16 -12.81 -21.44 -6.05
C SER A 16 -11.39 -21.34 -5.48
N TRP A 17 -10.80 -20.14 -5.45
CA TRP A 17 -9.52 -19.86 -4.79
C TRP A 17 -9.66 -19.71 -3.26
N GLY A 18 -10.89 -19.93 -2.75
CA GLY A 18 -11.21 -19.94 -1.31
C GLY A 18 -11.44 -18.56 -0.73
N TRP A 19 -11.75 -17.54 -1.56
CA TRP A 19 -12.27 -16.28 -1.05
C TRP A 19 -13.67 -16.48 -0.49
N THR A 20 -14.00 -15.76 0.57
CA THR A 20 -15.36 -15.72 1.09
C THR A 20 -16.21 -14.74 0.26
N GLU A 21 -17.52 -14.92 0.25
CA GLU A 21 -18.45 -13.99 -0.41
C GLU A 21 -18.27 -12.56 0.10
N GLU A 22 -17.98 -12.39 1.40
CA GLU A 22 -17.74 -11.08 2.00
C GLU A 22 -16.46 -10.42 1.48
N GLU A 23 -15.39 -11.19 1.26
CA GLU A 23 -14.14 -10.71 0.67
C GLU A 23 -14.34 -10.32 -0.79
N VAL A 24 -15.05 -11.14 -1.56
CA VAL A 24 -15.42 -10.86 -2.96
C VAL A 24 -16.25 -9.58 -3.06
N LYS A 25 -17.24 -9.41 -2.19
CA LYS A 25 -18.06 -8.20 -2.13
C LYS A 25 -17.22 -6.95 -1.82
N LYS A 26 -16.32 -7.03 -0.84
CA LYS A 26 -15.40 -5.92 -0.52
C LYS A 26 -14.48 -5.58 -1.69
N TYR A 27 -14.02 -6.59 -2.42
CA TYR A 27 -13.22 -6.39 -3.62
C TYR A 27 -14.00 -5.69 -4.72
N ASP A 28 -15.25 -6.10 -4.97
CA ASP A 28 -16.13 -5.46 -5.95
C ASP A 28 -16.45 -4.00 -5.54
N GLU A 29 -16.75 -3.74 -4.27
CA GLU A 29 -16.94 -2.37 -3.76
C GLU A 29 -15.69 -1.50 -3.97
N TYR A 30 -14.52 -2.07 -3.77
CA TYR A 30 -13.25 -1.43 -4.06
C TYR A 30 -13.11 -1.08 -5.55
N LEU A 31 -13.40 -2.03 -6.45
CA LEU A 31 -13.35 -1.81 -7.89
C LEU A 31 -14.39 -0.77 -8.37
N VAL A 32 -15.58 -0.77 -7.78
CA VAL A 32 -16.61 0.25 -8.05
C VAL A 32 -16.12 1.64 -7.66
N ARG A 33 -15.52 1.79 -6.47
CA ARG A 33 -14.91 3.06 -6.03
C ARG A 33 -13.77 3.47 -6.97
N PHE A 34 -12.89 2.53 -7.31
CA PHE A 34 -11.80 2.73 -8.23
C PHE A 34 -12.28 3.24 -9.60
N ASN A 35 -13.28 2.59 -10.19
CA ASN A 35 -13.83 2.97 -11.49
C ASN A 35 -14.62 4.29 -11.45
N ARG A 36 -15.35 4.59 -10.37
CA ARG A 36 -16.01 5.90 -10.18
C ARG A 36 -15.01 7.05 -10.19
N VAL A 37 -13.88 6.86 -9.57
CA VAL A 37 -12.88 7.90 -9.49
C VAL A 37 -12.11 7.99 -10.81
N LYS A 38 -11.87 6.88 -11.51
CA LYS A 38 -11.28 6.87 -12.87
C LYS A 38 -12.15 7.63 -13.88
N ARG A 39 -13.49 7.60 -13.71
CA ARG A 39 -14.45 8.36 -14.55
C ARG A 39 -14.49 9.85 -14.24
N ARG A 40 -14.12 10.29 -13.04
CA ARG A 40 -14.13 11.72 -12.63
C ARG A 40 -12.94 12.54 -13.12
N GLY A 41 -12.08 11.95 -13.92
CA GLY A 41 -10.97 12.64 -14.59
C GLY A 41 -9.60 12.16 -14.10
N ARG A 42 -8.67 12.06 -15.06
CA ARG A 42 -7.27 11.65 -14.81
C ARG A 42 -6.53 12.53 -13.81
N SER A 43 -6.98 13.73 -13.54
CA SER A 43 -6.35 14.70 -12.63
C SER A 43 -6.53 14.37 -11.16
N ALA A 44 -7.64 13.73 -10.77
CA ALA A 44 -7.93 13.37 -9.38
C ALA A 44 -7.11 12.17 -8.85
N TYR A 45 -6.37 11.49 -9.72
CA TYR A 45 -5.64 10.24 -9.44
C TYR A 45 -4.14 10.35 -9.63
N LYS A 46 -3.61 11.54 -9.73
CA LYS A 46 -2.17 11.70 -9.81
C LYS A 46 -1.57 11.42 -8.42
N ASP A 47 -0.85 10.31 -8.30
CA ASP A 47 0.02 10.06 -7.16
C ASP A 47 1.16 11.08 -7.19
N SER A 48 0.90 12.23 -6.59
CA SER A 48 1.80 13.39 -6.64
C SER A 48 3.10 13.18 -5.88
N GLU A 49 3.14 12.20 -4.99
CA GLU A 49 4.30 11.91 -4.17
C GLU A 49 5.13 10.72 -4.68
N LYS A 50 4.63 9.96 -5.67
CA LYS A 50 5.24 8.74 -6.21
C LYS A 50 6.73 8.91 -6.53
N THR A 51 7.08 9.90 -7.34
CA THR A 51 8.47 10.13 -7.75
C THR A 51 9.37 10.45 -6.55
N LYS A 52 8.88 11.27 -5.61
CA LYS A 52 9.63 11.61 -4.39
C LYS A 52 9.83 10.39 -3.50
N VAL A 53 8.82 9.52 -3.40
CA VAL A 53 8.91 8.28 -2.62
C VAL A 53 9.96 7.37 -3.24
N TYR A 54 9.92 7.10 -4.54
CA TYR A 54 10.92 6.25 -5.20
C TYR A 54 12.34 6.80 -5.09
N THR A 55 12.52 8.12 -5.22
CA THR A 55 13.83 8.75 -5.00
C THR A 55 14.32 8.54 -3.57
N ALA A 56 13.43 8.69 -2.59
CA ALA A 56 13.76 8.47 -1.19
C ALA A 56 14.07 6.99 -0.90
N GLU A 57 13.33 6.05 -1.50
CA GLU A 57 13.56 4.61 -1.37
C GLU A 57 14.91 4.19 -1.95
N ASN A 58 15.27 4.70 -3.12
CA ASN A 58 16.60 4.45 -3.70
C ASN A 58 17.72 4.99 -2.80
N LYS A 59 17.56 6.20 -2.26
CA LYS A 59 18.50 6.75 -1.29
C LYS A 59 18.57 5.90 -0.02
N PHE A 60 17.43 5.45 0.49
CA PHE A 60 17.37 4.55 1.65
C PHE A 60 18.19 3.28 1.42
N LEU A 61 18.02 2.61 0.27
CA LEU A 61 18.77 1.39 -0.03
C LEU A 61 20.27 1.63 -0.05
N CYS A 62 20.71 2.74 -0.66
CA CYS A 62 22.13 3.15 -0.64
C CYS A 62 22.63 3.43 0.79
N ASP A 63 21.87 4.20 1.59
CA ASP A 63 22.27 4.57 2.94
C ASP A 63 22.26 3.36 3.88
N TYR A 64 21.31 2.42 3.69
CA TYR A 64 21.23 1.19 4.46
C TYR A 64 22.43 0.26 4.17
N THR A 65 22.82 0.12 2.90
CA THR A 65 24.00 -0.67 2.51
C THR A 65 25.29 -0.08 3.09
N LYS A 66 25.46 1.27 3.08
CA LYS A 66 26.65 1.94 3.66
C LYS A 66 26.85 1.64 5.15
N VAL A 67 25.81 1.34 5.88
CA VAL A 67 25.88 1.01 7.32
C VAL A 67 25.89 -0.51 7.59
N GLY A 68 26.19 -1.30 6.56
CA GLY A 68 26.27 -2.76 6.64
C GLY A 68 24.92 -3.48 6.59
N GLY A 69 23.85 -2.76 6.20
CA GLY A 69 22.55 -3.37 6.00
C GLY A 69 22.46 -4.16 4.70
N VAL A 70 21.74 -5.26 4.73
CA VAL A 70 21.56 -6.14 3.58
C VAL A 70 20.09 -6.17 3.19
N ASN A 71 19.79 -5.80 1.95
CA ASN A 71 18.49 -6.09 1.33
C ASN A 71 18.54 -7.51 0.78
N LYS A 72 17.86 -8.43 1.46
CA LYS A 72 17.88 -9.86 1.11
C LYS A 72 17.28 -10.08 -0.27
N ASN A 73 18.09 -10.56 -1.22
CA ASN A 73 17.59 -11.08 -2.48
C ASN A 73 17.11 -12.52 -2.28
N PHE A 74 15.99 -12.86 -2.92
CA PHE A 74 15.46 -14.23 -2.93
C PHE A 74 16.18 -15.05 -4.01
N LYS A 75 16.54 -16.28 -3.70
CA LYS A 75 17.21 -17.20 -4.62
C LYS A 75 16.23 -17.72 -5.68
N ASP A 76 15.00 -17.99 -5.24
CA ASP A 76 13.96 -18.60 -6.05
C ASP A 76 12.57 -18.13 -5.61
N TYR A 77 11.56 -18.55 -6.38
CA TYR A 77 10.17 -18.24 -6.10
C TYR A 77 9.71 -18.78 -4.73
N ASP A 78 10.13 -19.99 -4.37
CA ASP A 78 9.70 -20.62 -3.13
C ASP A 78 10.24 -19.89 -1.90
N GLU A 79 11.44 -19.33 -1.98
CA GLU A 79 11.97 -18.50 -0.90
C GLU A 79 11.17 -17.21 -0.75
N ALA A 80 10.83 -16.56 -1.85
CA ALA A 80 9.98 -15.37 -1.83
C ALA A 80 8.58 -15.67 -1.29
N LEU A 81 7.98 -16.78 -1.71
CA LEU A 81 6.68 -17.25 -1.25
C LEU A 81 6.70 -17.57 0.26
N ARG A 82 7.72 -18.29 0.73
CA ARG A 82 7.89 -18.54 2.17
C ARG A 82 8.04 -17.24 2.96
N ALA A 83 8.83 -16.29 2.46
CA ALA A 83 8.98 -14.98 3.10
C ALA A 83 7.66 -14.23 3.18
N MET A 84 6.90 -14.19 2.09
CA MET A 84 5.58 -13.59 2.03
C MET A 84 4.61 -14.25 3.03
N ASN A 85 4.51 -15.57 3.03
CA ASN A 85 3.61 -16.29 3.92
C ASN A 85 3.96 -16.06 5.40
N ASN A 86 5.23 -16.02 5.76
CA ASN A 86 5.68 -15.67 7.11
C ASN A 86 5.24 -14.26 7.53
N ILE A 87 5.22 -13.31 6.60
CA ILE A 87 4.72 -11.97 6.85
C ILE A 87 3.21 -11.99 7.06
N LEU A 88 2.46 -12.66 6.18
CA LEU A 88 1.00 -12.70 6.19
C LEU A 88 0.42 -13.34 7.46
N VAL A 89 1.07 -14.34 8.04
CA VAL A 89 0.63 -14.97 9.29
C VAL A 89 1.07 -14.21 10.55
N SER A 90 1.90 -13.18 10.40
CA SER A 90 2.45 -12.44 11.54
C SER A 90 1.40 -11.55 12.23
N LYS A 91 1.56 -11.39 13.57
CA LYS A 91 0.77 -10.40 14.34
C LYS A 91 0.95 -8.96 13.84
N THR A 92 2.06 -8.68 13.17
CA THR A 92 2.32 -7.36 12.59
C THR A 92 1.44 -7.11 11.38
N TRP A 93 1.33 -8.08 10.47
CA TRP A 93 0.47 -7.98 9.29
C TRP A 93 -1.00 -7.82 9.67
N SER A 94 -1.50 -8.58 10.63
CA SER A 94 -2.90 -8.52 11.06
C SER A 94 -3.34 -7.13 11.60
N LYS A 95 -2.39 -6.25 11.93
CA LYS A 95 -2.67 -4.84 12.30
C LYS A 95 -2.93 -3.95 11.08
N PHE A 96 -2.49 -4.34 9.90
CA PHE A 96 -2.62 -3.55 8.66
C PHE A 96 -3.70 -4.10 7.75
N SER A 97 -3.80 -5.41 7.64
CA SER A 97 -4.75 -6.08 6.77
C SER A 97 -5.24 -7.39 7.36
N LYS A 98 -6.49 -7.72 7.10
CA LYS A 98 -7.05 -9.05 7.38
C LYS A 98 -6.82 -10.01 6.21
N ASN A 99 -6.45 -9.48 5.04
CA ASN A 99 -6.18 -10.31 3.87
C ASN A 99 -4.90 -11.12 4.08
N ARG A 100 -5.04 -12.44 4.12
CA ARG A 100 -3.95 -13.41 4.25
C ARG A 100 -3.79 -14.28 3.00
N ARG A 101 -4.68 -14.10 2.01
CA ARG A 101 -4.67 -14.85 0.76
C ARG A 101 -4.19 -13.91 -0.33
N ILE A 102 -2.88 -13.93 -0.56
CA ILE A 102 -2.23 -13.11 -1.56
C ILE A 102 -1.43 -14.07 -2.43
N GLU A 103 -1.70 -14.03 -3.72
CA GLU A 103 -0.94 -14.78 -4.70
C GLU A 103 0.37 -14.06 -5.00
N LEU A 104 1.47 -14.80 -5.01
CA LEU A 104 2.74 -14.30 -5.51
C LEU A 104 2.92 -14.77 -6.94
N VAL A 105 3.19 -13.86 -7.86
CA VAL A 105 3.45 -14.16 -9.26
C VAL A 105 4.83 -13.67 -9.64
N GLN A 106 5.58 -14.56 -10.26
CA GLN A 106 6.83 -14.22 -10.91
C GLN A 106 6.57 -13.86 -12.35
N LYS A 107 6.76 -12.62 -12.75
CA LYS A 107 6.57 -12.22 -14.12
C LYS A 107 7.83 -12.50 -14.94
N ARG A 108 7.81 -13.54 -15.75
CA ARG A 108 8.93 -13.94 -16.60
C ARG A 108 9.33 -12.90 -17.66
N ASP A 109 8.34 -12.11 -18.14
CA ASP A 109 8.54 -11.09 -19.17
C ASP A 109 7.85 -9.78 -18.82
N MET A 110 8.37 -9.06 -17.85
CA MET A 110 8.25 -7.61 -17.85
C MET A 110 9.28 -7.15 -18.88
N GLY A 111 8.91 -7.05 -20.14
CA GLY A 111 9.85 -6.81 -21.24
C GLY A 111 10.94 -5.78 -20.85
N MET A 112 12.13 -5.87 -21.42
CA MET A 112 13.34 -5.10 -21.07
C MET A 112 13.13 -3.58 -20.87
N ARG A 113 11.97 -3.03 -21.24
CA ARG A 113 11.55 -1.64 -21.05
C ARG A 113 10.79 -1.38 -19.76
N SER A 114 10.38 -2.40 -19.01
CA SER A 114 9.65 -2.18 -17.77
C SER A 114 10.61 -1.92 -16.63
N ARG A 115 10.66 -0.67 -16.17
CA ARG A 115 11.40 -0.25 -14.96
C ARG A 115 10.66 -0.61 -13.66
N THR A 116 9.63 -1.45 -13.74
CA THR A 116 8.78 -1.79 -12.60
C THR A 116 9.35 -3.01 -11.90
N ALA A 117 9.84 -2.86 -10.69
CA ALA A 117 10.39 -3.94 -9.88
C ALA A 117 9.31 -4.85 -9.29
N GLY A 118 8.15 -4.30 -8.96
CA GLY A 118 6.99 -5.01 -8.44
C GLY A 118 5.68 -4.35 -8.85
N LEU A 119 4.58 -5.07 -8.68
CA LEU A 119 3.22 -4.59 -8.89
C LEU A 119 2.30 -5.30 -7.91
N ALA A 120 1.52 -4.53 -7.17
CA ALA A 120 0.48 -5.06 -6.30
C ALA A 120 -0.90 -4.78 -6.85
N THR A 121 -1.77 -5.77 -6.72
CA THR A 121 -3.23 -5.65 -6.79
C THR A 121 -3.81 -6.09 -5.45
N TRP A 122 -5.13 -6.08 -5.28
CA TRP A 122 -5.75 -6.45 -4.01
C TRP A 122 -5.40 -7.87 -3.52
N GLY A 123 -5.28 -8.83 -4.40
CA GLY A 123 -5.03 -10.25 -4.06
C GLY A 123 -3.75 -10.82 -4.64
N GLN A 124 -2.93 -10.01 -5.34
CA GLN A 124 -1.79 -10.52 -6.06
C GLN A 124 -0.61 -9.56 -5.97
N ILE A 125 0.58 -10.12 -5.80
CA ILE A 125 1.85 -9.42 -5.91
C ILE A 125 2.64 -10.03 -7.06
N THR A 126 3.04 -9.21 -8.01
CA THR A 126 3.94 -9.61 -9.09
C THR A 126 5.33 -9.03 -8.81
N LEU A 127 6.37 -9.86 -8.81
CA LEU A 127 7.75 -9.43 -8.66
C LEU A 127 8.53 -9.65 -9.96
N CYS A 128 9.36 -8.67 -10.32
CA CYS A 128 10.29 -8.78 -11.43
C CYS A 128 11.51 -9.60 -11.01
N PRO A 129 11.86 -10.71 -11.72
CA PRO A 129 12.97 -11.57 -11.32
C PRO A 129 14.32 -10.88 -11.24
N THR A 130 14.55 -9.88 -12.11
CA THR A 130 15.85 -9.20 -12.22
C THR A 130 16.03 -8.02 -11.28
N SER A 131 14.95 -7.31 -10.93
CA SER A 131 15.05 -6.05 -10.18
C SER A 131 14.18 -6.01 -8.93
N GLY A 132 13.15 -6.86 -8.84
CA GLY A 132 12.15 -6.84 -7.78
C GLY A 132 12.20 -8.04 -6.83
N PHE A 133 13.08 -8.99 -7.06
CA PHE A 133 13.07 -10.26 -6.35
C PHE A 133 13.86 -10.18 -5.03
N ASN A 134 13.45 -9.23 -4.19
CA ASN A 134 14.10 -8.96 -2.91
C ASN A 134 13.09 -8.55 -1.83
N MET A 135 13.53 -8.62 -0.57
CA MET A 135 12.69 -8.35 0.60
C MET A 135 12.09 -6.95 0.58
N TYR A 136 12.84 -5.93 0.20
CA TYR A 136 12.35 -4.55 0.23
C TYR A 136 11.19 -4.33 -0.74
N VAL A 137 11.32 -4.82 -1.99
CA VAL A 137 10.24 -4.71 -2.99
C VAL A 137 9.02 -5.51 -2.55
N LEU A 138 9.19 -6.71 -1.99
CA LEU A 138 8.08 -7.47 -1.43
C LEU A 138 7.33 -6.68 -0.34
N LEU A 139 8.05 -6.01 0.57
CA LEU A 139 7.43 -5.20 1.63
C LEU A 139 6.74 -3.94 1.07
N HIS A 140 7.28 -3.35 0.00
CA HIS A 140 6.66 -2.24 -0.72
C HIS A 140 5.31 -2.65 -1.31
N GLU A 141 5.27 -3.77 -2.04
CA GLU A 141 4.03 -4.27 -2.64
C GLU A 141 3.02 -4.71 -1.57
N LEU A 142 3.48 -5.32 -0.48
CA LEU A 142 2.61 -5.63 0.65
C LEU A 142 2.01 -4.37 1.30
N ALA A 143 2.72 -3.25 1.33
CA ALA A 143 2.13 -2.00 1.81
C ALA A 143 0.99 -1.52 0.90
N HIS A 144 1.06 -1.75 -0.42
CA HIS A 144 -0.06 -1.51 -1.32
C HIS A 144 -1.24 -2.46 -1.05
N VAL A 145 -0.99 -3.75 -0.89
CA VAL A 145 -2.03 -4.75 -0.55
C VAL A 145 -2.70 -4.46 0.79
N ALA A 146 -2.01 -3.80 1.73
CA ALA A 146 -2.60 -3.34 2.99
C ALA A 146 -3.69 -2.24 2.81
N GLY A 147 -3.99 -1.85 1.56
CA GLY A 147 -5.05 -0.90 1.22
C GLY A 147 -4.56 0.49 0.81
N HIS A 148 -3.28 0.65 0.56
CA HIS A 148 -2.69 1.93 0.17
C HIS A 148 -2.37 1.97 -1.33
N MET A 149 -3.29 2.51 -2.14
CA MET A 149 -3.10 2.60 -3.59
C MET A 149 -2.04 3.62 -4.03
N HIS A 150 -1.85 4.66 -3.23
CA HIS A 150 -0.92 5.75 -3.50
C HIS A 150 0.20 5.75 -2.47
N HIS A 151 1.32 6.39 -2.82
CA HIS A 151 2.48 6.55 -1.95
C HIS A 151 2.29 7.67 -0.90
N ASP A 152 1.07 7.77 -0.37
CA ASP A 152 0.68 8.79 0.61
C ASP A 152 1.33 8.55 1.99
N LEU A 153 0.95 9.39 2.96
CA LEU A 153 1.43 9.27 4.34
C LEU A 153 1.13 7.89 4.96
N SER A 154 -0.05 7.34 4.70
CA SER A 154 -0.47 6.06 5.27
C SER A 154 0.33 4.90 4.70
N PHE A 155 0.57 4.91 3.38
CA PHE A 155 1.49 3.99 2.72
C PHE A 155 2.89 4.02 3.36
N ARG A 156 3.50 5.21 3.45
CA ARG A 156 4.84 5.36 4.01
C ARG A 156 4.95 4.90 5.46
N GLN A 157 3.93 5.17 6.27
CA GLN A 157 3.88 4.71 7.67
C GLN A 157 3.80 3.19 7.74
N THR A 158 3.00 2.56 6.89
CA THR A 158 2.88 1.11 6.81
C THR A 158 4.19 0.49 6.33
N LEU A 159 4.77 1.01 5.25
CA LEU A 159 6.05 0.53 4.73
C LEU A 159 7.18 0.63 5.78
N VAL A 160 7.32 1.76 6.46
CA VAL A 160 8.32 1.90 7.53
C VAL A 160 8.15 0.85 8.62
N LYS A 161 6.92 0.55 9.03
CA LYS A 161 6.64 -0.47 10.06
C LYS A 161 6.96 -1.89 9.56
N LEU A 162 6.62 -2.19 8.30
CA LEU A 162 6.97 -3.48 7.68
C LEU A 162 8.49 -3.64 7.57
N VAL A 163 9.20 -2.63 7.05
CA VAL A 163 10.67 -2.63 6.94
C VAL A 163 11.33 -2.76 8.32
N SER A 164 10.84 -2.01 9.31
CA SER A 164 11.36 -2.10 10.69
C SER A 164 11.21 -3.50 11.28
N ARG A 165 10.13 -4.21 10.95
CA ARG A 165 9.85 -5.53 11.51
C ARG A 165 10.55 -6.66 10.75
N PHE A 166 10.59 -6.61 9.43
CA PHE A 166 10.99 -7.74 8.59
C PHE A 166 12.39 -7.60 7.96
N MET A 167 12.97 -6.40 7.97
CA MET A 167 14.38 -6.21 7.66
C MET A 167 15.17 -5.97 8.94
N SER A 168 15.02 -4.77 9.55
CA SER A 168 15.57 -4.46 10.88
C SER A 168 14.98 -3.15 11.40
N ALA A 169 15.02 -2.94 12.73
CA ALA A 169 14.64 -1.65 13.34
C ALA A 169 15.47 -0.50 12.74
N LYS A 170 16.79 -0.72 12.57
CA LYS A 170 17.72 0.24 11.94
C LYS A 170 17.30 0.59 10.51
N ALA A 171 16.85 -0.39 9.71
CA ALA A 171 16.35 -0.15 8.36
C ALA A 171 15.11 0.75 8.38
N GLY A 172 14.16 0.48 9.28
CA GLY A 172 12.96 1.31 9.43
C GLY A 172 13.28 2.76 9.82
N ASP A 173 14.25 2.96 10.72
CA ASP A 173 14.66 4.31 11.15
C ASP A 173 15.34 5.08 10.02
N ILE A 174 16.23 4.43 9.26
CA ILE A 174 16.88 5.02 8.08
C ILE A 174 15.81 5.40 7.05
N LEU A 175 14.90 4.50 6.71
CA LEU A 175 13.83 4.78 5.74
C LEU A 175 12.98 5.97 6.17
N LYS A 176 12.57 6.00 7.45
CA LYS A 176 11.81 7.11 8.03
C LYS A 176 12.57 8.43 7.96
N LYS A 177 13.88 8.42 8.25
CA LYS A 177 14.77 9.58 8.15
C LYS A 177 14.88 10.05 6.69
N THR A 178 15.03 9.11 5.75
CA THR A 178 15.17 9.39 4.33
C THR A 178 13.89 10.01 3.76
N PHE A 179 12.70 9.50 4.12
CA PHE A 179 11.44 10.14 3.75
C PHE A 179 11.36 11.58 4.24
N ARG A 180 11.74 11.85 5.50
CA ARG A 180 11.74 13.21 6.05
C ARG A 180 12.71 14.14 5.32
N SER A 181 13.94 13.69 5.07
CA SER A 181 14.96 14.48 4.35
C SER A 181 14.59 14.75 2.89
N SER A 182 13.72 13.93 2.29
CA SER A 182 13.15 14.12 0.96
C SER A 182 11.89 15.00 0.96
N GLY A 183 11.56 15.65 2.07
CA GLY A 183 10.40 16.51 2.20
C GLY A 183 9.06 15.76 2.27
N LEU A 184 9.09 14.45 2.53
CA LEU A 184 7.91 13.63 2.69
C LEU A 184 7.49 13.60 4.17
N ARG A 185 6.24 13.99 4.44
CA ARG A 185 5.71 14.01 5.81
C ARG A 185 5.53 12.58 6.33
N MET A 186 5.92 12.37 7.60
CA MET A 186 5.76 11.10 8.30
C MET A 186 4.75 11.17 9.47
N HIS A 187 4.17 12.34 9.71
CA HIS A 187 3.12 12.55 10.71
C HIS A 187 2.02 13.42 10.09
N ARG A 188 0.76 13.16 10.43
CA ARG A 188 -0.30 14.13 10.16
C ARG A 188 0.08 15.43 10.85
N LYS A 189 -0.09 16.56 10.17
CA LYS A 189 -0.16 17.83 10.90
C LYS A 189 -1.32 17.69 11.89
N THR A 190 -1.04 17.61 13.15
CA THR A 190 -2.02 17.94 14.18
C THR A 190 -2.28 19.43 13.97
N THR A 191 -3.31 19.72 13.20
CA THR A 191 -3.87 21.06 13.21
C THR A 191 -4.50 21.16 14.59
N THR A 192 -3.75 21.65 15.56
CA THR A 192 -4.31 22.16 16.80
C THR A 192 -5.21 23.30 16.35
N MET A 193 -6.50 22.98 16.19
CA MET A 193 -7.49 24.01 15.88
C MET A 193 -7.45 24.98 17.04
N THR A 194 -7.20 26.25 16.76
CA THR A 194 -7.34 27.29 17.79
C THR A 194 -8.78 27.23 18.32
N ALA A 195 -8.98 27.65 19.58
CA ALA A 195 -10.33 27.68 20.17
C ALA A 195 -11.33 28.40 19.24
N GLN A 196 -10.90 29.47 18.56
CA GLN A 196 -11.73 30.19 17.56
C GLN A 196 -12.09 29.37 16.35
N GLN A 197 -11.17 28.56 15.83
CA GLN A 197 -11.45 27.65 14.72
C GLN A 197 -12.41 26.53 15.13
N TRP A 198 -12.28 26.04 16.37
CA TRP A 198 -13.20 25.06 16.96
C TRP A 198 -14.62 25.62 17.05
N VAL A 199 -14.78 26.82 17.60
CA VAL A 199 -16.09 27.51 17.71
C VAL A 199 -16.71 27.74 16.33
N ARG A 200 -15.93 28.18 15.32
CA ARG A 200 -16.43 28.37 13.95
C ARG A 200 -16.90 27.04 13.32
N THR A 201 -16.15 25.96 13.50
CA THR A 201 -16.50 24.63 12.99
C THR A 201 -17.75 24.10 13.66
N TYR A 202 -17.85 24.24 14.99
CA TYR A 202 -19.02 23.82 15.75
C TYR A 202 -20.29 24.58 15.33
N ARG A 203 -20.21 25.92 15.15
CA ARG A 203 -21.33 26.72 14.67
C ARG A 203 -21.78 26.31 13.25
N ARG A 204 -20.85 25.99 12.34
CA ARG A 204 -21.18 25.46 11.02
C ARG A 204 -21.88 24.09 11.08
N MET A 205 -21.42 23.20 11.94
CA MET A 205 -22.04 21.88 12.12
C MET A 205 -23.43 21.98 12.77
N ALA A 206 -23.61 22.89 13.72
CA ALA A 206 -24.92 23.17 14.32
C ALA A 206 -25.92 23.75 13.30
N ALA A 207 -25.48 24.68 12.46
CA ALA A 207 -26.33 25.25 11.40
C ALA A 207 -26.71 24.25 10.30
N VAL A 208 -25.87 23.25 10.03
CA VAL A 208 -26.21 22.15 9.10
C VAL A 208 -27.24 21.19 9.73
N ARG A 209 -27.11 20.90 11.03
CA ARG A 209 -28.09 20.04 11.73
C ARG A 209 -29.48 20.67 11.80
N THR A 210 -29.57 21.99 12.04
CA THR A 210 -30.87 22.70 12.01
C THR A 210 -31.50 22.74 10.62
N LYS A 211 -30.70 22.78 9.54
CA LYS A 211 -31.24 22.69 8.17
C LYS A 211 -31.70 21.31 7.72
N ILE A 212 -31.26 20.25 8.40
CA ILE A 212 -31.65 18.86 8.09
C ILE A 212 -32.90 18.48 8.91
N ALA A 213 -33.16 19.19 10.02
CA ALA A 213 -34.29 18.94 10.92
C ALA A 213 -35.52 19.84 10.62
N ALA A 214 -35.42 20.76 9.67
CA ALA A 214 -36.53 21.60 9.15
C ALA A 214 -36.96 21.13 7.77
#